data_ee9112fd28c3d7cab6f626b6d3ba92d4
#
_entry.id   ee9112fd28c3d7cab6f626b6d3ba92d4
#
_cell.length_a   1.000
_cell.length_b   1.000
_cell.length_c   1.000
_cell.angle_alpha   90.00
_cell.angle_beta   90.00
_cell.angle_gamma   90.00
#
_symmetry.space_group_name_H-M   'P 1'
#
loop_
_entity.id
_entity.type
_entity.pdbx_description
1 polymer ?
#
loop_
_entity_poly.entity_id
_entity_poly.type
_entity_poly.pdbx_seq_one_letter_code
_entity_poly.pdbx_strand_id
1 'polypeptide(L)'
;MFDTAIWKKTWGDQRVLVLSLVALWTAFPWIYIWLSSQIPMPAFQDVLLRAIPQDWQRLSGVPFSEVATHAGRVALAFVDPVVVLAATVFGITRGSDAVSGQLERGTMEMILAQPVNRVAVFVSQALATIAAAALLSAVLFAAAASAVAMGPWAGKVDPLRFLPAACNVFGLIVCMAGISACVSAADSYRWRTIGIMCGFYVFAILAKLVGRLSSSLGWCGYFSILNAYEPQRLVGDPATAWRLLLAYDGVLLGIGLAAYAAGALIFAKRDLPAPL
;
A
#
# COMPACT_ATOMS: atom_id res chain seq x y z
N MET A 1 23.87 -12.31 -9.43
CA MET A 1 23.44 -12.84 -10.73
C MET A 1 21.98 -13.25 -10.57
N PHE A 2 21.04 -12.68 -11.36
CA PHE A 2 19.63 -13.01 -11.27
C PHE A 2 19.38 -14.43 -11.77
N ASP A 3 18.88 -15.30 -10.90
CA ASP A 3 18.48 -16.65 -11.29
C ASP A 3 17.04 -16.60 -11.80
N THR A 4 16.87 -16.88 -13.09
CA THR A 4 15.56 -16.87 -13.77
C THR A 4 14.61 -17.93 -13.21
N ALA A 5 15.12 -19.00 -12.61
CA ALA A 5 14.32 -20.06 -12.00
C ALA A 5 13.66 -19.56 -10.69
N ILE A 6 14.43 -18.85 -9.84
CA ILE A 6 13.92 -18.24 -8.61
C ILE A 6 12.84 -17.19 -8.95
N TRP A 7 13.08 -16.38 -9.97
CA TRP A 7 12.12 -15.37 -10.44
C TRP A 7 10.80 -16.01 -10.90
N LYS A 8 10.86 -17.03 -11.76
CA LYS A 8 9.67 -17.75 -12.23
C LYS A 8 8.89 -18.41 -11.10
N LYS A 9 9.60 -19.01 -10.12
CA LYS A 9 8.95 -19.59 -8.93
C LYS A 9 8.23 -18.50 -8.13
N THR A 10 8.90 -17.40 -7.81
CA THR A 10 8.32 -16.30 -7.02
C THR A 10 7.07 -15.71 -7.68
N TRP A 11 7.08 -15.55 -9.02
CA TRP A 11 5.88 -15.14 -9.77
C TRP A 11 4.78 -16.20 -9.75
N GLY A 12 5.12 -17.49 -9.87
CA GLY A 12 4.18 -18.59 -9.75
C GLY A 12 3.45 -18.58 -8.40
N ASP A 13 4.20 -18.37 -7.31
CA ASP A 13 3.69 -18.38 -5.94
C ASP A 13 2.74 -17.19 -5.65
N GLN A 14 2.93 -16.05 -6.31
CA GLN A 14 2.09 -14.86 -6.07
C GLN A 14 0.98 -14.65 -7.10
N ARG A 15 0.95 -15.42 -8.20
CA ARG A 15 0.04 -15.18 -9.34
C ARG A 15 -1.44 -15.13 -8.96
N VAL A 16 -1.88 -16.03 -8.09
CA VAL A 16 -3.29 -16.08 -7.68
C VAL A 16 -3.67 -14.83 -6.90
N LEU A 17 -2.82 -14.41 -5.94
CA LEU A 17 -3.05 -13.21 -5.15
C LEU A 17 -3.00 -11.95 -6.03
N VAL A 18 -2.04 -11.86 -6.95
CA VAL A 18 -1.94 -10.72 -7.88
C VAL A 18 -3.15 -10.66 -8.80
N LEU A 19 -3.58 -11.80 -9.39
CA LEU A 19 -4.73 -11.83 -10.29
C LEU A 19 -6.04 -11.47 -9.57
N SER A 20 -6.24 -11.95 -8.34
CA SER A 20 -7.43 -11.58 -7.55
C SER A 20 -7.44 -10.08 -7.21
N LEU A 21 -6.28 -9.50 -6.88
CA LEU A 21 -6.18 -8.06 -6.64
C LEU A 21 -6.32 -7.23 -7.92
N VAL A 22 -5.80 -7.70 -9.05
CA VAL A 22 -6.02 -7.08 -10.37
C VAL A 22 -7.52 -7.04 -10.68
N ALA A 23 -8.24 -8.14 -10.49
CA ALA A 23 -9.69 -8.18 -10.70
C ALA A 23 -10.43 -7.23 -9.76
N LEU A 24 -10.09 -7.24 -8.46
CA LEU A 24 -10.69 -6.36 -7.46
C LEU A 24 -10.43 -4.88 -7.80
N TRP A 25 -9.19 -4.49 -8.08
CA TRP A 25 -8.81 -3.11 -8.33
C TRP A 25 -9.18 -2.61 -9.73
N THR A 26 -9.52 -3.50 -10.63
CA THR A 26 -10.16 -3.13 -11.90
C THR A 26 -11.64 -2.85 -11.70
N ALA A 27 -12.35 -3.70 -10.97
CA ALA A 27 -13.79 -3.56 -10.77
C ALA A 27 -14.15 -2.45 -9.76
N PHE A 28 -13.38 -2.29 -8.68
CA PHE A 28 -13.71 -1.41 -7.56
C PHE A 28 -13.88 0.07 -7.97
N PRO A 29 -12.94 0.72 -8.70
CA PRO A 29 -13.11 2.13 -9.09
C PRO A 29 -14.33 2.37 -9.98
N TRP A 30 -14.66 1.42 -10.87
CA TRP A 30 -15.84 1.50 -11.72
C TRP A 30 -17.13 1.46 -10.90
N ILE A 31 -17.24 0.48 -9.99
CA ILE A 31 -18.39 0.34 -9.09
C ILE A 31 -18.50 1.56 -8.18
N TYR A 32 -17.38 2.02 -7.61
CA TYR A 32 -17.33 3.15 -6.70
C TYR A 32 -17.78 4.45 -7.37
N ILE A 33 -17.27 4.76 -8.58
CA ILE A 33 -17.62 5.96 -9.33
C ILE A 33 -19.07 5.89 -9.81
N TRP A 34 -19.52 4.73 -10.30
CA TRP A 34 -20.92 4.54 -10.69
C TRP A 34 -21.86 4.74 -9.51
N LEU A 35 -21.61 4.09 -8.39
CA LEU A 35 -22.43 4.22 -7.17
C LEU A 35 -22.43 5.66 -6.66
N SER A 36 -21.25 6.27 -6.60
CA SER A 36 -21.09 7.67 -6.20
C SER A 36 -21.88 8.62 -7.11
N SER A 37 -22.00 8.34 -8.41
CA SER A 37 -22.72 9.19 -9.36
C SER A 37 -24.24 9.23 -9.14
N GLN A 38 -24.80 8.20 -8.44
CA GLN A 38 -26.21 8.16 -8.10
C GLN A 38 -26.62 9.23 -7.08
N ILE A 39 -25.67 9.74 -6.30
CA ILE A 39 -25.91 10.82 -5.34
C ILE A 39 -25.64 12.16 -6.03
N PRO A 40 -26.64 13.03 -6.20
CA PRO A 40 -26.45 14.35 -6.80
C PRO A 40 -25.40 15.17 -6.04
N MET A 41 -24.59 15.95 -6.76
CA MET A 41 -23.51 16.74 -6.15
C MET A 41 -24.01 17.71 -5.07
N PRO A 42 -25.14 18.43 -5.24
CA PRO A 42 -25.66 19.28 -4.17
C PRO A 42 -25.99 18.51 -2.88
N ALA A 43 -26.61 17.34 -2.99
CA ALA A 43 -26.94 16.53 -1.83
C ALA A 43 -25.67 16.02 -1.10
N PHE A 44 -24.65 15.64 -1.86
CA PHE A 44 -23.36 15.25 -1.30
C PHE A 44 -22.68 16.41 -0.57
N GLN A 45 -22.69 17.60 -1.17
CA GLN A 45 -22.14 18.82 -0.58
C GLN A 45 -22.89 19.22 0.70
N ASP A 46 -24.21 19.14 0.69
CA ASP A 46 -25.04 19.46 1.86
C ASP A 46 -24.75 18.52 3.03
N VAL A 47 -24.62 17.22 2.78
CA VAL A 47 -24.23 16.25 3.81
C VAL A 47 -22.84 16.55 4.35
N LEU A 48 -21.86 16.74 3.46
CA LEU A 48 -20.46 16.89 3.84
C LEU A 48 -20.19 18.21 4.57
N LEU A 49 -20.80 19.31 4.10
CA LEU A 49 -20.51 20.66 4.62
C LEU A 49 -21.44 21.08 5.75
N ARG A 50 -22.67 20.53 5.84
CA ARG A 50 -23.67 20.96 6.82
C ARG A 50 -24.02 19.90 7.85
N ALA A 51 -24.05 18.61 7.48
CA ALA A 51 -24.44 17.54 8.38
C ALA A 51 -23.28 16.99 9.21
N ILE A 52 -22.04 17.07 8.71
CA ILE A 52 -20.86 16.56 9.42
C ILE A 52 -20.24 17.69 10.24
N PRO A 53 -19.99 17.48 11.56
CA PRO A 53 -19.33 18.46 12.42
C PRO A 53 -17.95 18.85 11.87
N GLN A 54 -17.62 20.15 11.95
CA GLN A 54 -16.35 20.66 11.39
C GLN A 54 -15.10 20.04 12.04
N ASP A 55 -15.19 19.60 13.29
CA ASP A 55 -14.09 18.91 13.97
C ASP A 55 -13.68 17.61 13.26
N TRP A 56 -14.59 16.97 12.52
CA TRP A 56 -14.30 15.77 11.74
C TRP A 56 -13.45 16.06 10.49
N GLN A 57 -13.33 17.32 10.06
CA GLN A 57 -12.39 17.71 9.00
C GLN A 57 -10.94 17.36 9.35
N ARG A 58 -10.60 17.41 10.64
CA ARG A 58 -9.27 17.02 11.11
C ARG A 58 -8.96 15.56 10.80
N LEU A 59 -9.97 14.69 10.81
CA LEU A 59 -9.83 13.27 10.50
C LEU A 59 -9.58 13.03 9.02
N SER A 60 -10.24 13.80 8.14
CA SER A 60 -10.07 13.68 6.69
C SER A 60 -8.68 14.10 6.21
N GLY A 61 -8.01 14.99 6.96
CA GLY A 61 -6.70 15.54 6.60
C GLY A 61 -6.71 16.52 5.44
N VAL A 62 -7.87 16.75 4.81
CA VAL A 62 -8.12 17.75 3.77
C VAL A 62 -9.40 18.52 4.08
N PRO A 63 -9.53 19.80 3.65
CA PRO A 63 -10.76 20.56 3.81
C PRO A 63 -11.94 19.86 3.12
N PHE A 64 -13.11 19.87 3.74
CA PHE A 64 -14.32 19.27 3.14
C PHE A 64 -14.70 19.92 1.81
N SER A 65 -14.35 21.20 1.60
CA SER A 65 -14.54 21.88 0.32
C SER A 65 -13.80 21.23 -0.84
N GLU A 66 -12.62 20.66 -0.60
CA GLU A 66 -11.87 19.91 -1.62
C GLU A 66 -12.49 18.53 -1.88
N VAL A 67 -12.91 17.85 -0.81
CA VAL A 67 -13.62 16.55 -0.91
C VAL A 67 -14.96 16.72 -1.62
N ALA A 68 -15.62 17.87 -1.44
CA ALA A 68 -16.90 18.22 -2.06
C ALA A 68 -16.81 18.54 -3.56
N THR A 69 -15.74 18.14 -4.23
CA THR A 69 -15.54 18.23 -5.68
C THR A 69 -15.65 16.86 -6.35
N HIS A 70 -15.84 16.82 -7.67
CA HIS A 70 -15.82 15.54 -8.40
C HIS A 70 -14.46 14.82 -8.24
N ALA A 71 -13.35 15.55 -8.30
CA ALA A 71 -12.01 15.00 -8.11
C ALA A 71 -11.79 14.47 -6.68
N GLY A 72 -12.21 15.26 -5.67
CA GLY A 72 -12.13 14.84 -4.27
C GLY A 72 -12.95 13.59 -3.98
N ARG A 73 -14.11 13.46 -4.61
CA ARG A 73 -14.99 12.30 -4.49
C ARG A 73 -14.36 11.02 -5.06
N VAL A 74 -13.65 11.12 -6.21
CA VAL A 74 -12.86 10.00 -6.74
C VAL A 74 -11.65 9.70 -5.84
N ALA A 75 -11.02 10.73 -5.26
CA ALA A 75 -9.89 10.55 -4.36
C ALA A 75 -10.25 9.73 -3.11
N LEU A 76 -11.51 9.77 -2.66
CA LEU A 76 -11.98 8.92 -1.56
C LEU A 76 -11.86 7.42 -1.88
N ALA A 77 -11.96 7.00 -3.14
CA ALA A 77 -11.76 5.62 -3.53
C ALA A 77 -10.35 5.10 -3.17
N PHE A 78 -9.32 5.96 -3.20
CA PHE A 78 -7.95 5.57 -2.86
C PHE A 78 -7.73 5.43 -1.34
N VAL A 79 -8.55 6.05 -0.50
CA VAL A 79 -8.52 5.89 0.97
C VAL A 79 -9.58 4.93 1.48
N ASP A 80 -10.39 4.39 0.59
CA ASP A 80 -11.40 3.39 0.95
C ASP A 80 -10.73 2.15 1.57
N PRO A 81 -11.30 1.58 2.63
CA PRO A 81 -10.78 0.38 3.27
C PRO A 81 -10.49 -0.76 2.29
N VAL A 82 -11.25 -0.91 1.20
CA VAL A 82 -11.02 -1.94 0.18
C VAL A 82 -9.65 -1.79 -0.46
N VAL A 83 -9.24 -0.57 -0.80
CA VAL A 83 -7.92 -0.31 -1.41
C VAL A 83 -6.82 -0.40 -0.37
N VAL A 84 -6.99 0.29 0.77
CA VAL A 84 -5.94 0.40 1.80
C VAL A 84 -5.65 -0.95 2.46
N LEU A 85 -6.69 -1.70 2.83
CA LEU A 85 -6.53 -3.03 3.43
C LEU A 85 -5.95 -4.02 2.42
N ALA A 86 -6.43 -4.02 1.16
CA ALA A 86 -5.90 -4.90 0.13
C ALA A 86 -4.42 -4.63 -0.15
N ALA A 87 -4.00 -3.35 -0.23
CA ALA A 87 -2.60 -2.93 -0.36
C ALA A 87 -1.74 -3.43 0.82
N THR A 88 -2.24 -3.21 2.04
CA THR A 88 -1.56 -3.59 3.28
C THR A 88 -1.44 -5.11 3.41
N VAL A 89 -2.54 -5.83 3.19
CA VAL A 89 -2.57 -7.30 3.25
C VAL A 89 -1.64 -7.91 2.20
N PHE A 90 -1.61 -7.35 0.98
CA PHE A 90 -0.66 -7.78 -0.04
C PHE A 90 0.78 -7.60 0.43
N GLY A 91 1.13 -6.41 0.94
CA GLY A 91 2.47 -6.11 1.45
C GLY A 91 2.88 -7.05 2.59
N ILE A 92 2.02 -7.24 3.59
CA ILE A 92 2.26 -8.15 4.73
C ILE A 92 2.42 -9.59 4.26
N THR A 93 1.53 -10.06 3.39
CA THR A 93 1.54 -11.44 2.89
C THR A 93 2.82 -11.73 2.11
N ARG A 94 3.24 -10.83 1.24
CA ARG A 94 4.45 -11.01 0.44
C ARG A 94 5.72 -10.89 1.28
N GLY A 95 5.76 -9.90 2.19
CA GLY A 95 6.90 -9.73 3.08
C GLY A 95 7.06 -10.91 4.05
N SER A 96 5.97 -11.39 4.66
CA SER A 96 6.02 -12.55 5.56
C SER A 96 6.40 -13.84 4.86
N ASP A 97 6.12 -13.95 3.56
CA ASP A 97 6.48 -15.12 2.76
C ASP A 97 7.96 -15.13 2.32
N ALA A 98 8.66 -13.99 2.45
CA ALA A 98 10.03 -13.85 1.95
C ALA A 98 11.03 -14.81 2.64
N VAL A 99 10.91 -15.03 3.94
CA VAL A 99 11.76 -15.95 4.69
C VAL A 99 10.94 -16.88 5.57
N SER A 100 10.19 -16.37 6.55
CA SER A 100 9.49 -17.20 7.55
C SER A 100 8.46 -18.13 6.91
N GLY A 101 7.74 -17.68 5.88
CA GLY A 101 6.82 -18.54 5.14
C GLY A 101 7.50 -19.64 4.34
N GLN A 102 8.68 -19.39 3.80
CA GLN A 102 9.49 -20.41 3.11
C GLN A 102 10.12 -21.40 4.11
N LEU A 103 10.52 -20.93 5.28
CA LEU A 103 11.04 -21.78 6.36
C LEU A 103 9.96 -22.71 6.89
N GLU A 104 8.79 -22.17 7.22
CA GLU A 104 7.66 -22.95 7.76
C GLU A 104 7.19 -24.07 6.81
N ARG A 105 7.30 -23.86 5.49
CA ARG A 105 6.98 -24.89 4.47
C ARG A 105 8.15 -25.81 4.14
N GLY A 106 9.34 -25.63 4.73
CA GLY A 106 10.54 -26.39 4.40
C GLY A 106 11.12 -26.11 3.00
N THR A 107 10.54 -25.17 2.25
CA THR A 107 10.98 -24.86 0.88
C THR A 107 12.28 -24.06 0.82
N MET A 108 12.63 -23.36 1.91
CA MET A 108 13.88 -22.60 2.00
C MET A 108 15.11 -23.51 1.94
N GLU A 109 15.04 -24.67 2.56
CA GLU A 109 16.13 -25.66 2.57
C GLU A 109 16.41 -26.19 1.17
N MET A 110 15.36 -26.50 0.40
CA MET A 110 15.50 -26.95 -0.99
C MET A 110 16.14 -25.87 -1.89
N ILE A 111 15.82 -24.59 -1.64
CA ILE A 111 16.41 -23.47 -2.40
C ILE A 111 17.89 -23.32 -2.03
N LEU A 112 18.22 -23.40 -0.74
CA LEU A 112 19.59 -23.20 -0.24
C LEU A 112 20.49 -24.43 -0.41
N ALA A 113 19.93 -25.61 -0.72
CA ALA A 113 20.71 -26.79 -1.17
C ALA A 113 21.34 -26.57 -2.55
N GLN A 114 20.86 -25.61 -3.33
CA GLN A 114 21.47 -25.19 -4.57
C GLN A 114 22.60 -24.16 -4.31
N PRO A 115 23.59 -24.01 -5.19
CA PRO A 115 24.70 -23.06 -5.03
C PRO A 115 24.25 -21.62 -5.28
N VAL A 116 23.27 -21.13 -4.47
CA VAL A 116 22.72 -19.77 -4.57
C VAL A 116 23.06 -18.95 -3.34
N ASN A 117 23.34 -17.67 -3.53
CA ASN A 117 23.59 -16.75 -2.41
C ASN A 117 22.26 -16.40 -1.72
N ARG A 118 22.22 -16.51 -0.39
CA ARG A 118 21.04 -16.17 0.44
C ARG A 118 20.51 -14.78 0.17
N VAL A 119 21.39 -13.78 0.07
CA VAL A 119 21.03 -12.40 -0.24
C VAL A 119 20.37 -12.30 -1.63
N ALA A 120 20.87 -13.04 -2.61
CA ALA A 120 20.30 -13.04 -3.96
C ALA A 120 18.87 -13.61 -3.97
N VAL A 121 18.59 -14.65 -3.17
CA VAL A 121 17.23 -15.20 -3.00
C VAL A 121 16.29 -14.14 -2.40
N PHE A 122 16.70 -13.50 -1.31
CA PHE A 122 15.92 -12.47 -0.63
C PHE A 122 15.63 -11.27 -1.55
N VAL A 123 16.67 -10.76 -2.22
CA VAL A 123 16.55 -9.62 -3.15
C VAL A 123 15.66 -9.97 -4.34
N SER A 124 15.74 -11.19 -4.88
CA SER A 124 14.86 -11.61 -5.97
C SER A 124 13.39 -11.61 -5.55
N GLN A 125 13.07 -12.02 -4.34
CA GLN A 125 11.71 -11.96 -3.80
C GLN A 125 11.24 -10.52 -3.55
N ALA A 126 12.12 -9.66 -3.01
CA ALA A 126 11.84 -8.26 -2.81
C ALA A 126 11.51 -7.57 -4.14
N LEU A 127 12.34 -7.77 -5.17
CA LEU A 127 12.13 -7.19 -6.51
C LEU A 127 10.85 -7.70 -7.18
N ALA A 128 10.53 -9.00 -7.04
CA ALA A 128 9.28 -9.54 -7.56
C ALA A 128 8.06 -8.92 -6.87
N THR A 129 8.15 -8.66 -5.56
CA THR A 129 7.09 -7.99 -4.80
C THR A 129 6.95 -6.53 -5.21
N ILE A 130 8.07 -5.80 -5.39
CA ILE A 130 8.06 -4.42 -5.87
C ILE A 130 7.47 -4.33 -7.28
N ALA A 131 7.84 -5.25 -8.18
CA ALA A 131 7.28 -5.30 -9.54
C ALA A 131 5.77 -5.58 -9.52
N ALA A 132 5.30 -6.48 -8.66
CA ALA A 132 3.88 -6.73 -8.48
C ALA A 132 3.14 -5.52 -7.88
N ALA A 133 3.75 -4.81 -6.92
CA ALA A 133 3.21 -3.57 -6.37
C ALA A 133 3.06 -2.48 -7.46
N ALA A 134 4.06 -2.32 -8.31
CA ALA A 134 3.99 -1.39 -9.45
C ALA A 134 2.89 -1.76 -10.44
N LEU A 135 2.76 -3.05 -10.77
CA LEU A 135 1.68 -3.54 -11.63
C LEU A 135 0.30 -3.25 -11.02
N LEU A 136 0.11 -3.58 -9.74
CA LEU A 136 -1.16 -3.38 -9.04
C LEU A 136 -1.54 -1.89 -8.98
N SER A 137 -0.60 -1.01 -8.65
CA SER A 137 -0.83 0.43 -8.62
C SER A 137 -1.14 1.01 -10.01
N ALA A 138 -0.46 0.50 -11.06
CA ALA A 138 -0.77 0.87 -12.44
C ALA A 138 -2.17 0.42 -12.87
N VAL A 139 -2.60 -0.79 -12.46
CA VAL A 139 -3.97 -1.30 -12.70
C VAL A 139 -4.99 -0.42 -11.99
N LEU A 140 -4.76 -0.08 -10.72
CA LEU A 140 -5.66 0.80 -9.96
C LEU A 140 -5.79 2.18 -10.62
N PHE A 141 -4.67 2.76 -11.06
CA PHE A 141 -4.66 4.02 -11.81
C PHE A 141 -5.44 3.90 -13.11
N ALA A 142 -5.15 2.88 -13.93
CA ALA A 142 -5.80 2.68 -15.23
C ALA A 142 -7.31 2.48 -15.07
N ALA A 143 -7.74 1.72 -14.04
CA ALA A 143 -9.14 1.51 -13.72
C ALA A 143 -9.83 2.81 -13.27
N ALA A 144 -9.21 3.58 -12.38
CA ALA A 144 -9.76 4.86 -11.93
C ALA A 144 -9.80 5.88 -13.08
N ALA A 145 -8.74 5.98 -13.87
CA ALA A 145 -8.66 6.88 -15.02
C ALA A 145 -9.70 6.53 -16.10
N SER A 146 -9.86 5.25 -16.44
CA SER A 146 -10.87 4.80 -17.40
C SER A 146 -12.29 5.01 -16.87
N ALA A 147 -12.55 4.74 -15.60
CA ALA A 147 -13.84 4.96 -14.98
C ALA A 147 -14.24 6.45 -14.94
N VAL A 148 -13.28 7.37 -14.79
CA VAL A 148 -13.50 8.82 -14.89
C VAL A 148 -13.70 9.25 -16.35
N ALA A 149 -12.86 8.75 -17.28
CA ALA A 149 -12.90 9.18 -18.69
C ALA A 149 -14.13 8.69 -19.45
N MET A 150 -14.61 7.48 -19.12
CA MET A 150 -15.70 6.81 -19.83
C MET A 150 -17.00 6.72 -19.00
N GLY A 151 -16.93 7.09 -17.72
CA GLY A 151 -18.04 6.98 -16.78
C GLY A 151 -18.92 8.24 -16.72
N PRO A 152 -19.81 8.34 -15.71
CA PRO A 152 -20.77 9.43 -15.55
C PRO A 152 -20.16 10.84 -15.40
N TRP A 153 -18.87 10.91 -15.10
CA TRP A 153 -18.14 12.17 -14.90
C TRP A 153 -17.16 12.49 -16.03
N ALA A 154 -17.36 11.87 -17.20
CA ALA A 154 -16.56 12.15 -18.39
C ALA A 154 -16.51 13.66 -18.70
N GLY A 155 -15.32 14.19 -18.95
CA GLY A 155 -15.07 15.60 -19.21
C GLY A 155 -15.15 16.55 -18.01
N LYS A 156 -15.48 16.07 -16.80
CA LYS A 156 -15.57 16.91 -15.58
C LYS A 156 -14.27 16.92 -14.77
N VAL A 157 -13.44 15.91 -14.92
CA VAL A 157 -12.18 15.73 -14.18
C VAL A 157 -11.12 15.16 -15.10
N ASP A 158 -9.90 15.67 -15.01
CA ASP A 158 -8.75 15.12 -15.73
C ASP A 158 -8.36 13.76 -15.09
N PRO A 159 -8.37 12.64 -15.85
CA PRO A 159 -7.98 11.34 -15.35
C PRO A 159 -6.54 11.25 -14.84
N LEU A 160 -5.61 12.04 -15.42
CA LEU A 160 -4.20 12.03 -15.02
C LEU A 160 -3.97 12.59 -13.61
N ARG A 161 -4.93 13.33 -13.08
CA ARG A 161 -4.90 13.88 -11.72
C ARG A 161 -4.78 12.80 -10.62
N PHE A 162 -5.15 11.56 -10.92
CA PHE A 162 -5.10 10.44 -9.97
C PHE A 162 -3.78 9.66 -9.98
N LEU A 163 -2.87 9.98 -10.91
CA LEU A 163 -1.57 9.31 -10.99
C LEU A 163 -0.74 9.46 -9.69
N PRO A 164 -0.61 10.64 -9.06
CA PRO A 164 0.10 10.77 -7.79
C PRO A 164 -0.51 9.93 -6.66
N ALA A 165 -1.85 9.83 -6.62
CA ALA A 165 -2.53 8.99 -5.62
C ALA A 165 -2.22 7.50 -5.81
N ALA A 166 -2.20 7.01 -7.05
CA ALA A 166 -1.82 5.63 -7.35
C ALA A 166 -0.33 5.35 -7.04
N CYS A 167 0.57 6.30 -7.28
CA CYS A 167 1.97 6.19 -6.87
C CYS A 167 2.08 6.08 -5.34
N ASN A 168 1.27 6.81 -4.59
CA ASN A 168 1.30 6.73 -3.13
C ASN A 168 0.78 5.36 -2.60
N VAL A 169 -0.14 4.69 -3.32
CA VAL A 169 -0.51 3.28 -3.04
C VAL A 169 0.70 2.36 -3.27
N PHE A 170 1.47 2.56 -4.32
CA PHE A 170 2.71 1.82 -4.57
C PHE A 170 3.68 1.99 -3.40
N GLY A 171 3.92 3.23 -2.95
CA GLY A 171 4.76 3.53 -1.79
C GLY A 171 4.31 2.80 -0.52
N LEU A 172 3.00 2.78 -0.25
CA LEU A 172 2.42 2.06 0.88
C LEU A 172 2.70 0.55 0.80
N ILE A 173 2.47 -0.07 -0.36
CA ILE A 173 2.72 -1.51 -0.55
C ILE A 173 4.19 -1.84 -0.30
N VAL A 174 5.11 -1.07 -0.90
CA VAL A 174 6.56 -1.31 -0.76
C VAL A 174 7.01 -1.13 0.68
N CYS A 175 6.49 -0.11 1.38
CA CYS A 175 6.77 0.12 2.79
C CYS A 175 6.34 -1.08 3.66
N MET A 176 5.08 -1.49 3.54
CA MET A 176 4.52 -2.60 4.32
C MET A 176 5.22 -3.93 4.02
N ALA A 177 5.51 -4.18 2.74
CA ALA A 177 6.22 -5.39 2.32
C ALA A 177 7.68 -5.40 2.82
N GLY A 178 8.37 -4.26 2.79
CA GLY A 178 9.74 -4.14 3.29
C GLY A 178 9.84 -4.39 4.79
N ILE A 179 8.97 -3.74 5.59
CA ILE A 179 8.93 -3.95 7.05
C ILE A 179 8.58 -5.41 7.34
N SER A 180 7.58 -5.97 6.67
CA SER A 180 7.18 -7.36 6.84
C SER A 180 8.29 -8.34 6.47
N ALA A 181 9.05 -8.09 5.39
CA ALA A 181 10.19 -8.90 5.00
C ALA A 181 11.35 -8.83 6.01
N CYS A 182 11.58 -7.65 6.60
CA CYS A 182 12.57 -7.48 7.67
C CYS A 182 12.21 -8.31 8.91
N VAL A 183 10.96 -8.23 9.37
CA VAL A 183 10.46 -9.04 10.49
C VAL A 183 10.53 -10.54 10.14
N SER A 184 10.15 -10.93 8.93
CA SER A 184 10.21 -12.29 8.42
C SER A 184 11.63 -12.85 8.40
N ALA A 185 12.64 -12.02 8.09
CA ALA A 185 14.04 -12.42 8.11
C ALA A 185 14.55 -12.80 9.51
N ALA A 186 13.96 -12.23 10.56
CA ALA A 186 14.29 -12.50 11.95
C ALA A 186 13.45 -13.64 12.57
N ASP A 187 12.33 -14.00 11.97
CA ASP A 187 11.37 -14.99 12.49
C ASP A 187 11.41 -16.32 11.71
N SER A 188 11.01 -17.40 12.36
CA SER A 188 10.90 -18.75 11.75
C SER A 188 9.44 -19.11 11.43
N TYR A 189 8.46 -18.42 12.02
CA TYR A 189 7.03 -18.71 11.88
C TYR A 189 6.30 -17.57 11.18
N ARG A 190 5.65 -17.89 10.07
CA ARG A 190 4.92 -16.91 9.27
C ARG A 190 3.78 -16.24 10.04
N TRP A 191 3.03 -17.00 10.83
CA TRP A 191 1.90 -16.48 11.58
C TRP A 191 2.31 -15.41 12.61
N ARG A 192 3.50 -15.55 13.23
CA ARG A 192 4.05 -14.54 14.14
C ARG A 192 4.40 -13.25 13.41
N THR A 193 5.07 -13.37 12.25
CA THR A 193 5.35 -12.22 11.39
C THR A 193 4.07 -11.48 11.01
N ILE A 194 3.02 -12.19 10.59
CA ILE A 194 1.71 -11.60 10.26
C ILE A 194 1.10 -10.94 11.49
N GLY A 195 1.11 -11.59 12.66
CA GLY A 195 0.58 -11.02 13.90
C GLY A 195 1.28 -9.73 14.33
N ILE A 196 2.61 -9.70 14.27
CA ILE A 196 3.41 -8.50 14.55
C ILE A 196 3.05 -7.36 13.57
N MET A 197 2.92 -7.67 12.28
CA MET A 197 2.60 -6.69 11.25
C MET A 197 1.16 -6.17 11.36
N CYS A 198 0.20 -7.02 11.72
CA CYS A 198 -1.16 -6.59 12.02
C CYS A 198 -1.20 -5.64 13.23
N GLY A 199 -0.49 -5.98 14.30
CA GLY A 199 -0.35 -5.12 15.48
C GLY A 199 0.31 -3.77 15.13
N PHE A 200 1.37 -3.79 14.33
CA PHE A 200 2.02 -2.59 13.82
C PHE A 200 1.08 -1.71 12.98
N TYR A 201 0.30 -2.32 12.09
CA TYR A 201 -0.67 -1.60 11.26
C TYR A 201 -1.78 -0.96 12.10
N VAL A 202 -2.34 -1.69 13.08
CA VAL A 202 -3.33 -1.15 14.02
C VAL A 202 -2.74 0.00 14.83
N PHE A 203 -1.51 -0.16 15.34
CA PHE A 203 -0.80 0.93 16.02
C PHE A 203 -0.64 2.16 15.12
N ALA A 204 -0.26 1.98 13.86
CA ALA A 204 -0.12 3.08 12.90
C ALA A 204 -1.45 3.80 12.64
N ILE A 205 -2.57 3.08 12.56
CA ILE A 205 -3.91 3.69 12.45
C ILE A 205 -4.21 4.52 13.69
N LEU A 206 -4.03 3.94 14.88
CA LEU A 206 -4.31 4.63 16.14
C LEU A 206 -3.44 5.87 16.33
N ALA A 207 -2.15 5.77 16.04
CA ALA A 207 -1.23 6.90 16.12
C ALA A 207 -1.63 8.04 15.15
N LYS A 208 -2.04 7.71 13.91
CA LYS A 208 -2.57 8.68 12.95
C LYS A 208 -3.85 9.34 13.47
N LEU A 209 -4.77 8.54 13.99
CA LEU A 209 -6.06 9.02 14.49
C LEU A 209 -5.88 9.95 15.69
N VAL A 210 -5.10 9.55 16.69
CA VAL A 210 -4.81 10.34 17.89
C VAL A 210 -4.11 11.65 17.52
N GLY A 211 -3.11 11.58 16.61
CA GLY A 211 -2.39 12.77 16.15
C GLY A 211 -3.28 13.77 15.40
N ARG A 212 -4.40 13.32 14.80
CA ARG A 212 -5.35 14.20 14.11
C ARG A 212 -6.43 14.77 15.04
N LEU A 213 -6.89 13.98 15.99
CA LEU A 213 -7.96 14.39 16.91
C LEU A 213 -7.49 15.39 17.96
N SER A 214 -6.27 15.25 18.47
CA SER A 214 -5.78 16.05 19.57
C SER A 214 -4.64 16.98 19.11
N SER A 215 -4.85 18.28 19.30
CA SER A 215 -3.80 19.29 19.02
C SER A 215 -2.57 19.12 19.92
N SER A 216 -2.76 18.66 21.17
CA SER A 216 -1.67 18.40 22.12
C SER A 216 -0.87 17.14 21.80
N LEU A 217 -1.50 16.15 21.15
CA LEU A 217 -0.90 14.87 20.77
C LEU A 217 -0.55 14.80 19.27
N GLY A 218 -0.49 15.93 18.56
CA GLY A 218 -0.16 15.99 17.14
C GLY A 218 1.14 15.28 16.77
N TRP A 219 2.12 15.25 17.72
CA TRP A 219 3.37 14.53 17.56
C TRP A 219 3.22 13.01 17.39
N CYS A 220 2.14 12.40 17.89
CA CYS A 220 1.87 10.97 17.69
C CYS A 220 1.74 10.60 16.20
N GLY A 221 1.29 11.53 15.36
CA GLY A 221 1.22 11.33 13.92
C GLY A 221 2.55 11.01 13.26
N TYR A 222 3.67 11.50 13.80
CA TYR A 222 5.01 11.22 13.27
C TYR A 222 5.43 9.75 13.43
N PHE A 223 4.83 9.02 14.37
CA PHE A 223 5.07 7.58 14.53
C PHE A 223 4.24 6.71 13.60
N SER A 224 3.31 7.31 12.86
CA SER A 224 2.48 6.59 11.91
C SER A 224 3.04 6.69 10.49
N ILE A 225 3.44 5.56 9.92
CA ILE A 225 3.78 5.48 8.49
C ILE A 225 2.58 5.86 7.59
N LEU A 226 1.35 5.64 8.08
CA LEU A 226 0.14 6.01 7.36
C LEU A 226 -0.06 7.53 7.26
N ASN A 227 0.69 8.34 8.01
CA ASN A 227 0.67 9.78 7.85
C ASN A 227 1.33 10.24 6.54
N ALA A 228 2.18 9.41 5.93
CA ALA A 228 2.72 9.59 4.59
C ALA A 228 1.82 8.97 3.50
N TYR A 229 0.70 8.35 3.88
CA TYR A 229 -0.32 7.88 2.95
C TYR A 229 -1.52 8.84 2.95
N GLU A 230 -1.52 9.78 2.00
CA GLU A 230 -2.49 10.88 1.91
C GLU A 230 -2.92 11.13 0.44
N PRO A 231 -3.51 10.13 -0.24
CA PRO A 231 -3.88 10.25 -1.65
C PRO A 231 -4.88 11.38 -1.91
N GLN A 232 -5.72 11.74 -0.93
CA GLN A 232 -6.66 12.85 -1.05
C GLN A 232 -5.94 14.20 -1.26
N ARG A 233 -4.85 14.46 -0.52
CA ARG A 233 -4.04 15.67 -0.67
C ARG A 233 -3.34 15.72 -2.02
N LEU A 234 -2.95 14.56 -2.55
CA LEU A 234 -2.28 14.46 -3.84
C LEU A 234 -3.21 14.75 -5.02
N VAL A 235 -4.52 14.60 -4.83
CA VAL A 235 -5.54 14.92 -5.84
C VAL A 235 -6.04 16.36 -5.69
N GLY A 236 -5.89 16.99 -4.53
CA GLY A 236 -6.44 18.32 -4.24
C GLY A 236 -5.95 19.42 -5.17
N ASP A 237 -4.64 19.68 -5.17
CA ASP A 237 -3.99 20.72 -5.98
C ASP A 237 -2.93 20.12 -6.92
N PRO A 238 -3.15 20.15 -8.25
CA PRO A 238 -2.20 19.62 -9.23
C PRO A 238 -0.82 20.29 -9.21
N ALA A 239 -0.74 21.57 -8.82
CA ALA A 239 0.53 22.30 -8.80
C ALA A 239 1.48 21.79 -7.72
N THR A 240 0.94 21.35 -6.59
CA THR A 240 1.71 20.87 -5.44
C THR A 240 1.78 19.35 -5.35
N ALA A 241 0.94 18.63 -6.11
CA ALA A 241 0.77 17.17 -6.04
C ALA A 241 2.09 16.40 -6.15
N TRP A 242 2.93 16.71 -7.14
CA TRP A 242 4.20 16.01 -7.35
C TRP A 242 5.23 16.29 -6.25
N ARG A 243 5.26 17.51 -5.74
CA ARG A 243 6.15 17.86 -4.60
C ARG A 243 5.73 17.12 -3.34
N LEU A 244 4.44 17.06 -3.07
CA LEU A 244 3.88 16.32 -1.93
C LEU A 244 4.12 14.82 -2.09
N LEU A 245 3.94 14.28 -3.30
CA LEU A 245 4.22 12.88 -3.60
C LEU A 245 5.67 12.53 -3.29
N LEU A 246 6.63 13.31 -3.75
CA LEU A 246 8.04 13.08 -3.47
C LEU A 246 8.34 13.09 -1.96
N ALA A 247 7.67 13.95 -1.20
CA ALA A 247 7.83 13.96 0.25
C ALA A 247 7.21 12.72 0.91
N TYR A 248 6.00 12.34 0.54
CA TYR A 248 5.30 11.21 1.13
C TYR A 248 5.89 9.87 0.70
N ASP A 249 6.10 9.68 -0.59
CA ASP A 249 6.68 8.44 -1.11
C ASP A 249 8.16 8.34 -0.79
N GLY A 250 8.87 9.48 -0.65
CA GLY A 250 10.23 9.51 -0.13
C GLY A 250 10.33 8.87 1.26
N VAL A 251 9.37 9.15 2.15
CA VAL A 251 9.28 8.50 3.48
C VAL A 251 8.90 7.03 3.35
N LEU A 252 7.82 6.70 2.61
CA LEU A 252 7.34 5.33 2.49
C LEU A 252 8.38 4.42 1.82
N LEU A 253 8.93 4.83 0.69
CA LEU A 253 9.95 4.07 -0.04
C LEU A 253 11.26 4.03 0.75
N GLY A 254 11.65 5.14 1.39
CA GLY A 254 12.84 5.20 2.25
C GLY A 254 12.78 4.16 3.38
N ILE A 255 11.67 4.11 4.12
CA ILE A 255 11.46 3.12 5.19
C ILE A 255 11.40 1.70 4.60
N GLY A 256 10.62 1.49 3.54
CA GLY A 256 10.47 0.19 2.91
C GLY A 256 11.77 -0.40 2.38
N LEU A 257 12.55 0.39 1.65
CA LEU A 257 13.85 -0.03 1.10
C LEU A 257 14.90 -0.23 2.20
N ALA A 258 14.94 0.63 3.21
CA ALA A 258 15.82 0.45 4.38
C ALA A 258 15.46 -0.84 5.14
N ALA A 259 14.18 -1.14 5.31
CA ALA A 259 13.72 -2.38 5.92
C ALA A 259 14.09 -3.62 5.08
N TYR A 260 13.97 -3.55 3.75
CA TYR A 260 14.46 -4.62 2.87
C TYR A 260 15.97 -4.82 3.00
N ALA A 261 16.75 -3.74 3.04
CA ALA A 261 18.20 -3.83 3.23
C ALA A 261 18.56 -4.46 4.59
N ALA A 262 17.89 -4.02 5.66
CA ALA A 262 18.07 -4.61 7.00
C ALA A 262 17.68 -6.09 7.01
N GLY A 263 16.56 -6.46 6.41
CA GLY A 263 16.12 -7.87 6.28
C GLY A 263 17.14 -8.74 5.53
N ALA A 264 17.71 -8.23 4.44
CA ALA A 264 18.76 -8.91 3.69
C ALA A 264 20.02 -9.15 4.54
N LEU A 265 20.44 -8.18 5.35
CA LEU A 265 21.58 -8.31 6.27
C LEU A 265 21.30 -9.29 7.41
N ILE A 266 20.09 -9.26 7.99
CA ILE A 266 19.67 -10.22 9.02
C ILE A 266 19.69 -11.63 8.45
N PHE A 267 19.08 -11.84 7.29
CA PHE A 267 19.02 -13.15 6.65
C PHE A 267 20.39 -13.70 6.24
N ALA A 268 21.30 -12.82 5.81
CA ALA A 268 22.68 -13.21 5.46
C ALA A 268 23.47 -13.76 6.66
N LYS A 269 23.25 -13.20 7.85
CA LYS A 269 23.99 -13.55 9.08
C LYS A 269 23.30 -14.61 9.94
N ARG A 270 22.05 -14.95 9.62
CA ARG A 270 21.25 -15.88 10.41
C ARG A 270 21.70 -17.32 10.19
N ASP A 271 21.96 -18.05 11.29
CA ASP A 271 22.11 -19.49 11.25
C ASP A 271 20.72 -20.11 11.05
N LEU A 272 20.58 -20.92 10.02
CA LEU A 272 19.37 -21.68 9.78
C LEU A 272 19.48 -22.99 10.55
N PRO A 273 18.42 -23.42 11.28
CA PRO A 273 18.44 -24.71 11.95
C PRO A 273 18.69 -25.82 10.92
N ALA A 274 19.56 -26.79 11.28
CA ALA A 274 19.75 -27.95 10.43
C ALA A 274 18.43 -28.72 10.30
N PRO A 275 18.16 -29.35 9.15
CA PRO A 275 16.99 -30.20 8.99
C PRO A 275 17.02 -31.30 10.06
N LEU A 276 15.90 -31.49 10.75
CA LEU A 276 15.68 -32.61 11.67
C LEU A 276 15.53 -33.91 10.88
#